data_72c6656fa345e8396d3164746f92aded
#
_entry.id   72c6656fa345e8396d3164746f92aded
#
_cell.length_a   1.000
_cell.length_b   1.000
_cell.length_c   1.000
_cell.angle_alpha   90.00
_cell.angle_beta   90.00
_cell.angle_gamma   90.00
#
_symmetry.space_group_name_H-M   'P 1'
#
loop_
_entity.id
_entity.type
_entity.pdbx_description
1 polymer ?
#
loop_
_entity_poly.entity_id
_entity_poly.type
_entity_poly.pdbx_seq_one_letter_code
_entity_poly.pdbx_strand_id
1 'polypeptide(L)'
;ALSAGATFVARGFSAEQKHLTELIKQAIQHKGFSFIDIFSPCVTYNKDNTFQWFRPRVKKLEDDASYDSTDWVMASERALQWGDEIPIGKFFERTDLTSLNDAEPVLQAGPLVKQDIRMPKDVAREFVEELM
;
A
#
# COMPACT_ATOMS: atom_id res chain seq x y z
N ALA A 1 -4.08 7.18 -0.16
CA ALA A 1 -4.12 5.72 -0.31
C ALA A 1 -5.31 5.12 0.42
N LEU A 2 -5.55 5.51 1.69
CA LEU A 2 -6.72 5.08 2.47
C LEU A 2 -8.04 5.44 1.77
N SER A 3 -8.18 6.69 1.35
CA SER A 3 -9.38 7.16 0.65
C SER A 3 -9.58 6.52 -0.72
N ALA A 4 -8.51 6.06 -1.36
CA ALA A 4 -8.56 5.33 -2.62
C ALA A 4 -8.86 3.83 -2.45
N GLY A 5 -9.02 3.34 -1.22
CA GLY A 5 -9.37 1.96 -0.93
C GLY A 5 -8.19 0.97 -0.89
N ALA A 6 -6.97 1.46 -0.63
CA ALA A 6 -5.83 0.58 -0.40
C ALA A 6 -6.11 -0.35 0.79
N THR A 7 -5.81 -1.63 0.64
CA THR A 7 -6.11 -2.66 1.64
C THR A 7 -4.98 -2.89 2.64
N PHE A 8 -3.78 -2.40 2.35
CA PHE A 8 -2.66 -2.31 3.27
C PHE A 8 -2.01 -0.93 3.12
N VAL A 9 -1.93 -0.18 4.20
CA VAL A 9 -1.29 1.15 4.22
C VAL A 9 -0.32 1.23 5.40
N ALA A 10 0.92 1.62 5.10
CA ALA A 10 1.94 1.80 6.12
C ALA A 10 2.75 3.07 5.85
N ARG A 11 3.41 3.57 6.87
CA ARG A 11 4.42 4.62 6.77
C ARG A 11 5.71 4.18 7.41
N GLY A 12 6.81 4.33 6.70
CA GLY A 12 8.14 4.00 7.17
C GLY A 12 9.05 5.22 7.28
N PHE A 13 10.08 5.09 8.08
CA PHE A 13 11.17 6.06 8.18
C PHE A 13 12.49 5.39 7.78
N SER A 14 13.22 5.97 6.84
CA SER A 14 14.44 5.38 6.29
C SER A 14 15.54 5.15 7.33
N ALA A 15 15.55 5.88 8.46
CA ALA A 15 16.49 5.66 9.55
C ALA A 15 16.11 4.48 10.47
N GLU A 16 14.87 3.97 10.38
CA GLU A 16 14.38 2.82 11.15
C GLU A 16 14.41 1.54 10.29
N GLN A 17 15.60 1.14 9.83
CA GLN A 17 15.79 0.11 8.81
C GLN A 17 15.11 -1.23 9.14
N LYS A 18 15.23 -1.70 10.39
CA LYS A 18 14.62 -2.98 10.81
C LYS A 18 13.09 -2.90 10.74
N HIS A 19 12.52 -1.84 11.27
CA HIS A 19 11.08 -1.59 11.24
C HIS A 19 10.56 -1.46 9.81
N LEU A 20 11.23 -0.67 8.97
CA LEU A 20 10.88 -0.52 7.56
C LEU A 20 10.96 -1.85 6.80
N THR A 21 11.96 -2.70 7.08
CA THR A 21 12.08 -4.03 6.48
C THR A 21 10.87 -4.91 6.81
N GLU A 22 10.42 -4.89 8.07
CA GLU A 22 9.24 -5.67 8.47
C GLU A 22 7.95 -5.15 7.82
N LEU A 23 7.78 -3.84 7.69
CA LEU A 23 6.63 -3.25 6.97
C LEU A 23 6.62 -3.66 5.49
N ILE A 24 7.79 -3.63 4.83
CA ILE A 24 7.91 -4.06 3.43
C ILE A 24 7.57 -5.54 3.26
N LYS A 25 8.06 -6.41 4.17
CA LYS A 25 7.71 -7.83 4.14
C LYS A 25 6.20 -8.06 4.29
N GLN A 26 5.57 -7.38 5.24
CA GLN A 26 4.11 -7.46 5.43
C GLN A 26 3.37 -7.01 4.18
N ALA A 27 3.80 -5.90 3.57
CA ALA A 27 3.20 -5.38 2.35
C ALA A 27 3.32 -6.35 1.15
N ILE A 28 4.46 -7.05 1.02
CA ILE A 28 4.68 -8.06 -0.03
C ILE A 28 3.81 -9.31 0.20
N GLN A 29 3.60 -9.69 1.47
CA GLN A 29 2.81 -10.87 1.84
C GLN A 29 1.30 -10.60 1.81
N HIS A 30 0.91 -9.33 1.86
CA HIS A 30 -0.50 -8.94 1.86
C HIS A 30 -1.18 -9.30 0.53
N LYS A 31 -2.36 -9.90 0.63
CA LYS A 31 -3.22 -10.20 -0.54
C LYS A 31 -4.15 -9.03 -0.81
N GLY A 32 -3.76 -8.15 -1.70
CA GLY A 32 -4.49 -6.94 -2.02
C GLY A 32 -3.58 -5.86 -2.56
N PHE A 33 -4.01 -4.61 -2.44
CA PHE A 33 -3.20 -3.45 -2.81
C PHE A 33 -2.47 -2.90 -1.59
N SER A 34 -1.14 -2.93 -1.63
CA SER A 34 -0.27 -2.40 -0.57
C SER A 34 0.35 -1.07 -0.96
N PHE A 35 0.30 -0.13 -0.03
CA PHE A 35 0.95 1.18 -0.17
C PHE A 35 1.82 1.46 1.05
N ILE A 36 3.08 1.84 0.82
CA ILE A 36 3.99 2.30 1.88
C ILE A 36 4.51 3.68 1.53
N ASP A 37 4.23 4.66 2.39
CA ASP A 37 4.85 5.97 2.39
C ASP A 37 6.19 5.89 3.16
N ILE A 38 7.30 6.18 2.50
CA ILE A 38 8.62 6.12 3.12
C ILE A 38 9.24 7.50 3.09
N PHE A 39 9.28 8.18 4.24
CA PHE A 39 10.00 9.42 4.29
C PHE A 39 11.50 9.24 4.58
N SER A 40 12.29 9.95 3.78
CA SER A 40 13.74 9.95 3.83
C SER A 40 14.24 11.40 3.75
N PRO A 41 14.77 11.95 4.83
CA PRO A 41 15.25 13.33 4.84
C PRO A 41 16.37 13.56 3.84
N CYS A 42 16.23 14.58 2.99
CA CYS A 42 17.31 15.01 2.09
C CYS A 42 18.19 16.03 2.78
N VAL A 43 19.27 15.56 3.42
CA VAL A 43 20.20 16.44 4.18
C VAL A 43 21.03 17.39 3.31
N THR A 44 21.01 17.21 1.99
CA THR A 44 21.72 18.10 1.07
C THR A 44 20.98 19.41 0.87
N TYR A 45 19.67 19.36 0.67
CA TYR A 45 18.84 20.53 0.38
C TYR A 45 18.02 21.01 1.57
N ASN A 46 17.54 20.10 2.42
CA ASN A 46 16.77 20.45 3.62
C ASN A 46 17.68 20.33 4.84
N LYS A 47 18.04 21.46 5.44
CA LYS A 47 18.87 21.53 6.63
C LYS A 47 18.08 21.54 7.93
N ASP A 48 16.77 21.78 7.86
CA ASP A 48 15.88 21.92 9.02
C ASP A 48 15.31 20.56 9.44
N ASN A 49 14.68 19.84 8.50
CA ASN A 49 14.04 18.55 8.76
C ASN A 49 15.01 17.40 8.45
N THR A 50 16.04 17.29 9.27
CA THR A 50 17.08 16.26 9.18
C THR A 50 16.66 14.98 9.91
N PHE A 51 17.47 13.91 9.79
CA PHE A 51 17.30 12.70 10.60
C PHE A 51 17.23 12.97 12.11
N GLN A 52 18.00 13.93 12.59
CA GLN A 52 18.00 14.33 14.00
C GLN A 52 16.70 15.01 14.40
N TRP A 53 16.10 15.78 13.50
CA TRP A 53 14.79 16.40 13.71
C TRP A 53 13.67 15.36 13.79
N PHE A 54 13.69 14.35 12.91
CA PHE A 54 12.65 13.30 12.85
C PHE A 54 12.74 12.30 14.01
N ARG A 55 13.94 11.87 14.42
CA ARG A 55 14.15 10.80 15.42
C ARG A 55 13.31 10.93 16.70
N PRO A 56 13.26 12.10 17.39
CA PRO A 56 12.46 12.23 18.60
C PRO A 56 10.95 12.28 18.32
N ARG A 57 10.55 12.58 17.10
CA ARG A 57 9.15 12.79 16.69
C ARG A 57 8.46 11.55 16.17
N VAL A 58 9.20 10.61 15.60
CA VAL A 58 8.60 9.37 15.11
C VAL A 58 8.08 8.51 16.24
N LYS A 59 6.83 8.04 16.11
CA LYS A 59 6.15 7.15 17.06
C LYS A 59 5.63 5.95 16.30
N LYS A 60 5.99 4.74 16.77
CA LYS A 60 5.50 3.51 16.15
C LYS A 60 4.08 3.23 16.61
N LEU A 61 3.20 2.98 15.67
CA LEU A 61 1.81 2.61 15.96
C LEU A 61 1.73 1.29 16.70
N GLU A 62 2.69 0.39 16.46
CA GLU A 62 2.79 -0.90 17.12
C GLU A 62 3.09 -0.79 18.63
N ASP A 63 3.61 0.36 19.09
CA ASP A 63 3.88 0.63 20.51
C ASP A 63 2.62 1.16 21.23
N ASP A 64 1.57 1.54 20.51
CA ASP A 64 0.28 1.99 21.05
C ASP A 64 -0.70 0.82 21.14
N ALA A 65 -0.86 0.26 22.34
CA ALA A 65 -1.75 -0.88 22.57
C ALA A 65 -3.24 -0.58 22.30
N SER A 66 -3.62 0.67 22.18
CA SER A 66 -4.99 1.09 21.86
C SER A 66 -5.23 1.21 20.35
N TYR A 67 -4.17 1.12 19.54
CA TYR A 67 -4.27 1.28 18.10
C TYR A 67 -4.77 0.01 17.41
N ASP A 68 -5.86 0.13 16.65
CA ASP A 68 -6.40 -0.94 15.83
C ASP A 68 -6.18 -0.63 14.34
N SER A 69 -5.27 -1.37 13.72
CA SER A 69 -4.98 -1.21 12.29
C SER A 69 -6.09 -1.71 11.35
N THR A 70 -7.17 -2.28 11.86
CA THR A 70 -8.37 -2.63 11.08
C THR A 70 -9.42 -1.51 11.06
N ASP A 71 -9.26 -0.52 11.94
CA ASP A 71 -10.15 0.64 12.01
C ASP A 71 -9.70 1.72 11.02
N TRP A 72 -10.49 1.91 9.95
CA TRP A 72 -10.22 2.89 8.90
C TRP A 72 -10.26 4.35 9.41
N VAL A 73 -11.14 4.64 10.37
CA VAL A 73 -11.28 6.00 10.93
C VAL A 73 -10.04 6.34 11.75
N MET A 74 -9.65 5.44 12.64
CA MET A 74 -8.43 5.58 13.44
C MET A 74 -7.18 5.70 12.57
N ALA A 75 -7.06 4.88 11.52
CA ALA A 75 -5.97 4.97 10.56
C ALA A 75 -5.93 6.32 9.85
N SER A 76 -7.07 6.87 9.47
CA SER A 76 -7.19 8.15 8.80
C SER A 76 -6.80 9.32 9.71
N GLU A 77 -7.24 9.29 10.97
CA GLU A 77 -6.84 10.29 11.98
C GLU A 77 -5.34 10.28 12.22
N ARG A 78 -4.75 9.09 12.42
CA ARG A 78 -3.29 8.95 12.60
C ARG A 78 -2.50 9.37 11.35
N ALA A 79 -3.02 9.12 10.15
CA ALA A 79 -2.35 9.51 8.92
C ALA A 79 -2.21 11.03 8.74
N LEU A 80 -3.10 11.81 9.34
CA LEU A 80 -3.07 13.27 9.32
C LEU A 80 -2.16 13.88 10.40
N GLN A 81 -1.73 13.10 11.38
CA GLN A 81 -0.83 13.59 12.43
C GLN A 81 0.56 13.91 11.88
N TRP A 82 1.01 15.11 12.18
CA TRP A 82 2.33 15.60 11.80
C TRP A 82 2.82 16.66 12.82
N GLY A 83 4.12 16.95 12.82
CA GLY A 83 4.72 17.94 13.71
C GLY A 83 5.50 17.30 14.85
N ASP A 84 5.06 17.44 16.09
CA ASP A 84 5.78 16.92 17.26
C ASP A 84 5.67 15.41 17.43
N GLU A 85 4.61 14.82 16.90
CA GLU A 85 4.43 13.38 16.83
C GLU A 85 4.10 12.97 15.39
N ILE A 86 4.91 12.08 14.84
CA ILE A 86 4.79 11.58 13.48
C ILE A 86 4.61 10.05 13.55
N PRO A 87 3.40 9.54 13.39
CA PRO A 87 3.15 8.11 13.41
C PRO A 87 3.86 7.41 12.24
N ILE A 88 4.51 6.29 12.54
CA ILE A 88 5.05 5.33 11.58
C ILE A 88 4.56 3.94 11.94
N GLY A 89 4.53 3.03 10.99
CA GLY A 89 4.06 1.67 11.21
C GLY A 89 2.95 1.28 10.24
N LYS A 90 2.23 0.23 10.58
CA LYS A 90 1.07 -0.22 9.83
C LYS A 90 -0.16 0.61 10.22
N PHE A 91 -0.61 1.47 9.30
CA PHE A 91 -1.80 2.30 9.50
C PHE A 91 -3.09 1.52 9.31
N PHE A 92 -3.15 0.71 8.25
CA PHE A 92 -4.37 0.00 7.92
C PHE A 92 -4.09 -1.34 7.28
N GLU A 93 -4.87 -2.35 7.64
CA GLU A 93 -4.88 -3.63 6.97
C GLU A 93 -6.29 -4.22 6.93
N ARG A 94 -6.69 -4.64 5.75
CA ARG A 94 -7.98 -5.26 5.48
C ARG A 94 -7.77 -6.52 4.64
N THR A 95 -8.26 -7.66 5.11
CA THR A 95 -8.01 -8.98 4.51
C THR A 95 -9.26 -9.66 3.96
N ASP A 96 -10.41 -9.00 4.06
CA ASP A 96 -11.72 -9.52 3.65
C ASP A 96 -12.08 -9.23 2.19
N LEU A 97 -11.20 -8.54 1.45
CA LEU A 97 -11.38 -8.24 0.05
C LEU A 97 -10.63 -9.22 -0.85
N THR A 98 -11.26 -9.53 -1.97
CA THR A 98 -10.65 -10.33 -3.04
C THR A 98 -9.51 -9.56 -3.70
N SER A 99 -8.36 -10.21 -3.92
CA SER A 99 -7.26 -9.60 -4.66
C SER A 99 -7.63 -9.39 -6.14
N LEU A 100 -6.93 -8.49 -6.83
CA LEU A 100 -7.13 -8.28 -8.26
C LEU A 100 -6.98 -9.60 -9.05
N ASN A 101 -5.96 -10.40 -8.71
CA ASN A 101 -5.72 -11.67 -9.38
C ASN A 101 -6.89 -12.66 -9.22
N ASP A 102 -7.54 -12.65 -8.06
CA ASP A 102 -8.67 -13.54 -7.77
C ASP A 102 -9.99 -12.99 -8.34
N ALA A 103 -10.09 -11.65 -8.50
CA ALA A 103 -11.28 -10.99 -9.04
C ALA A 103 -11.36 -11.01 -10.57
N GLU A 104 -10.21 -11.04 -11.26
CA GLU A 104 -10.15 -10.98 -12.73
C GLU A 104 -10.42 -12.35 -13.36
N PRO A 105 -11.53 -12.54 -14.08
CA PRO A 105 -11.87 -13.85 -14.67
C PRO A 105 -10.80 -14.39 -15.61
N VAL A 106 -10.13 -13.52 -16.36
CA VAL A 106 -9.09 -13.91 -17.32
C VAL A 106 -7.87 -14.50 -16.63
N LEU A 107 -7.61 -14.16 -15.38
CA LEU A 107 -6.47 -14.66 -14.60
C LEU A 107 -6.75 -16.03 -13.96
N GLN A 108 -7.99 -16.49 -13.95
CA GLN A 108 -8.34 -17.81 -13.41
C GLN A 108 -7.70 -18.96 -14.21
N ALA A 109 -7.41 -18.74 -15.50
CA ALA A 109 -6.67 -19.67 -16.34
C ALA A 109 -5.14 -19.59 -16.18
N GLY A 110 -4.66 -18.75 -15.25
CA GLY A 110 -3.24 -18.51 -14.99
C GLY A 110 -2.73 -17.18 -15.57
N PRO A 111 -1.42 -16.91 -15.49
CA PRO A 111 -0.83 -15.67 -15.98
C PRO A 111 -1.05 -15.48 -17.48
N LEU A 112 -1.39 -14.27 -17.93
CA LEU A 112 -1.66 -13.95 -19.34
C LEU A 112 -0.52 -14.36 -20.28
N VAL A 113 0.73 -14.25 -19.83
CA VAL A 113 1.90 -14.67 -20.63
C VAL A 113 1.91 -16.16 -20.98
N LYS A 114 1.15 -16.98 -20.25
CA LYS A 114 1.02 -18.43 -20.49
C LYS A 114 -0.27 -18.81 -21.22
N GLN A 115 -1.16 -17.84 -21.45
CA GLN A 115 -2.43 -18.07 -22.14
C GLN A 115 -2.31 -17.74 -23.62
N ASP A 116 -3.10 -18.44 -24.45
CA ASP A 116 -3.29 -18.03 -25.83
C ASP A 116 -4.32 -16.90 -25.86
N ILE A 117 -3.82 -15.66 -25.98
CA ILE A 117 -4.64 -14.43 -26.00
C ILE A 117 -5.09 -14.05 -27.40
N ARG A 118 -4.85 -14.89 -28.41
CA ARG A 118 -5.31 -14.62 -29.77
C ARG A 118 -6.83 -14.73 -29.83
N MET A 119 -7.46 -13.66 -30.27
CA MET A 119 -8.89 -13.65 -30.50
C MET A 119 -9.22 -14.48 -31.76
N PRO A 120 -10.13 -15.45 -31.69
CA PRO A 120 -10.63 -16.17 -32.89
C PRO A 120 -11.22 -15.16 -33.89
N LYS A 121 -11.02 -15.45 -35.21
CA LYS A 121 -11.41 -14.49 -36.25
C LYS A 121 -12.93 -14.25 -36.35
N ASP A 122 -13.72 -15.23 -36.01
CA ASP A 122 -15.18 -15.16 -35.92
C ASP A 122 -15.61 -14.24 -34.79
N VAL A 123 -15.03 -14.39 -33.58
CA VAL A 123 -15.28 -13.49 -32.42
C VAL A 123 -14.83 -12.08 -32.73
N ALA A 124 -13.66 -11.87 -33.33
CA ALA A 124 -13.18 -10.57 -33.73
C ALA A 124 -14.13 -9.88 -34.74
N ARG A 125 -14.73 -10.65 -35.68
CA ARG A 125 -15.71 -10.10 -36.61
C ARG A 125 -16.99 -9.67 -35.91
N GLU A 126 -17.51 -10.47 -35.00
CA GLU A 126 -18.71 -10.18 -34.22
C GLU A 126 -18.53 -8.84 -33.44
N PHE A 127 -17.39 -8.67 -32.77
CA PHE A 127 -17.07 -7.39 -32.07
C PHE A 127 -17.05 -6.18 -33.03
N VAL A 128 -16.53 -6.34 -34.23
CA VAL A 128 -16.51 -5.23 -35.21
C VAL A 128 -17.92 -4.92 -35.72
N GLU A 129 -18.76 -5.94 -35.91
CA GLU A 129 -20.14 -5.77 -36.36
C GLU A 129 -21.03 -5.11 -35.29
N GLU A 130 -20.78 -5.37 -34.00
CA GLU A 130 -21.48 -4.68 -32.89
C GLU A 130 -21.13 -3.19 -32.75
N LEU A 131 -20.00 -2.75 -33.29
CA LEU A 131 -19.53 -1.36 -33.20
C LEU A 131 -19.92 -0.50 -34.41
N MET A 132 -20.50 -1.09 -35.45
CA MET A 132 -20.95 -0.41 -36.67
C MET A 132 -22.45 -0.18 -36.68
#